data_1deddf469c0907310d490fa445e0771e
#
_entry.id   1deddf469c0907310d490fa445e0771e
#
_cell.length_a   1.000
_cell.length_b   1.000
_cell.length_c   1.000
_cell.angle_alpha   90.00
_cell.angle_beta   90.00
_cell.angle_gamma   90.00
#
_symmetry.space_group_name_H-M   'P 1'
#
loop_
_entity.id
_entity.type
_entity.pdbx_description
1 polymer ?
#
loop_
_entity_poly.entity_id
_entity_poly.type
_entity_poly.pdbx_seq_one_letter_code
_entity_poly.pdbx_strand_id
1 'polypeptide(L)'
;MKKGKAEGKLLEVIEKASQEIEPACPHFGQCGGCTYQNLPYEEQVKLKESQVKAMMDEAVDGDYIWEGVLESPVKSEYRNKMEFSFGDEYKDGPLALGMHKRGSFHDIVNVCDCQIVDGDYRKILACTLECARKSGLPYYHRMRHDGYFRHLLVRKAVKTEEILIDIVTASEEGFDSKPKEFLDKWAAALQALELTGKIVGILHTKNDSLADIVKDEGTEVLLGQDYFYEELLGLKFKNHTIFFLSDKFTWSRSAL
;
A
#
# COMPACT_ATOMS: atom_id res chain seq x y z
N MET A 1 24.40 23.85 -6.65
CA MET A 1 23.41 24.54 -5.82
C MET A 1 22.35 25.19 -6.73
N LYS A 2 21.12 24.67 -6.73
CA LYS A 2 20.01 25.31 -7.44
C LYS A 2 19.36 26.32 -6.48
N LYS A 3 19.53 27.62 -6.76
CA LYS A 3 18.85 28.75 -6.12
C LYS A 3 18.52 28.55 -4.62
N GLY A 4 19.54 28.57 -3.74
CA GLY A 4 19.35 28.68 -2.29
C GLY A 4 18.86 27.43 -1.57
N LYS A 5 18.69 26.28 -2.23
CA LYS A 5 18.37 25.00 -1.60
C LYS A 5 19.65 24.16 -1.46
N ALA A 6 19.96 23.76 -0.23
CA ALA A 6 20.97 22.75 0.05
C ALA A 6 20.27 21.39 0.15
N GLU A 7 20.76 20.41 -0.60
CA GLU A 7 20.34 19.00 -0.47
C GLU A 7 21.47 18.23 0.22
N GLY A 8 21.13 17.49 1.25
CA GLY A 8 22.06 16.64 1.99
C GLY A 8 21.60 15.20 1.99
N LYS A 9 22.55 14.26 1.96
CA LYS A 9 22.27 12.84 2.18
C LYS A 9 22.72 12.50 3.60
N LEU A 10 21.80 11.97 4.41
CA LEU A 10 22.16 11.41 5.71
C LEU A 10 23.06 10.20 5.49
N LEU A 11 24.26 10.22 6.07
CA LEU A 11 25.22 9.12 6.01
C LEU A 11 25.13 8.26 7.28
N GLU A 12 25.11 8.90 8.45
CA GLU A 12 25.13 8.24 9.75
C GLU A 12 24.43 9.12 10.79
N VAL A 13 23.75 8.49 11.74
CA VAL A 13 23.19 9.12 12.94
C VAL A 13 24.19 8.88 14.07
N ILE A 14 24.93 9.90 14.46
CA ILE A 14 25.94 9.81 15.53
C ILE A 14 25.24 9.77 16.91
N GLU A 15 24.19 10.57 17.08
CA GLU A 15 23.41 10.65 18.30
C GLU A 15 21.93 10.71 17.94
N LYS A 16 21.13 9.83 18.54
CA LYS A 16 19.68 9.83 18.38
C LYS A 16 19.06 10.99 19.15
N ALA A 17 18.00 11.57 18.65
CA ALA A 17 17.23 12.56 19.39
C ALA A 17 16.62 11.92 20.66
N SER A 18 16.54 12.70 21.74
CA SER A 18 16.03 12.21 23.03
C SER A 18 14.58 11.71 22.98
N GLN A 19 13.83 12.18 21.97
CA GLN A 19 12.43 11.79 21.74
C GLN A 19 12.30 10.51 20.92
N GLU A 20 13.38 9.99 20.32
CA GLU A 20 13.29 8.80 19.49
C GLU A 20 12.93 7.56 20.31
N ILE A 21 12.01 6.79 19.76
CA ILE A 21 11.59 5.48 20.29
C ILE A 21 11.93 4.39 19.27
N GLU A 22 11.98 3.15 19.74
CA GLU A 22 12.08 2.01 18.86
C GLU A 22 10.78 1.84 18.07
N PRO A 23 10.83 1.82 16.72
CA PRO A 23 9.63 1.69 15.89
C PRO A 23 9.01 0.29 16.05
N ALA A 24 7.69 0.24 16.16
CA ALA A 24 6.96 -1.03 16.25
C ALA A 24 7.03 -1.88 14.96
N CYS A 25 7.21 -1.24 13.81
CA CYS A 25 7.29 -1.93 12.53
C CYS A 25 8.72 -2.43 12.25
N PRO A 26 8.94 -3.75 12.06
CA PRO A 26 10.27 -4.30 11.80
C PRO A 26 10.87 -3.83 10.47
N HIS A 27 10.05 -3.31 9.56
CA HIS A 27 10.48 -2.83 8.24
C HIS A 27 10.81 -1.33 8.23
N PHE A 28 10.65 -0.63 9.38
CA PHE A 28 10.96 0.80 9.46
C PHE A 28 12.43 1.08 9.10
N GLY A 29 12.64 2.15 8.35
CA GLY A 29 13.99 2.51 7.87
C GLY A 29 14.37 1.82 6.53
N GLN A 30 13.89 0.61 6.26
CA GLN A 30 14.08 -0.09 4.98
C GLN A 30 12.92 0.18 4.03
N CYS A 31 11.70 -0.01 4.48
CA CYS A 31 10.48 0.27 3.73
C CYS A 31 10.28 1.78 3.54
N GLY A 32 9.92 2.21 2.32
CA GLY A 32 9.63 3.61 1.99
C GLY A 32 8.30 4.14 2.49
N GLY A 33 7.43 3.29 3.07
CA GLY A 33 6.05 3.63 3.38
C GLY A 33 5.84 4.54 4.59
N CYS A 34 6.74 4.52 5.59
CA CYS A 34 6.58 5.28 6.84
C CYS A 34 7.81 6.13 7.14
N THR A 35 7.58 7.35 7.67
CA THR A 35 8.66 8.32 7.92
C THR A 35 8.91 8.56 9.39
N TYR A 36 7.91 8.45 10.28
CA TYR A 36 7.96 8.96 11.64
C TYR A 36 7.67 7.92 12.74
N GLN A 37 7.74 6.61 12.45
CA GLN A 37 7.45 5.59 13.47
C GLN A 37 8.48 5.51 14.60
N ASN A 38 9.63 6.13 14.43
CA ASN A 38 10.64 6.32 15.47
C ASN A 38 10.35 7.51 16.40
N LEU A 39 9.19 8.16 16.28
CA LEU A 39 8.72 9.19 17.20
C LEU A 39 7.43 8.76 17.89
N PRO A 40 7.21 9.09 19.17
CA PRO A 40 5.92 8.97 19.82
C PRO A 40 4.83 9.68 18.99
N TYR A 41 3.61 9.14 18.99
CA TYR A 41 2.54 9.69 18.17
C TYR A 41 2.25 11.16 18.47
N GLU A 42 2.30 11.55 19.72
CA GLU A 42 2.11 12.93 20.19
C GLU A 42 3.17 13.89 19.60
N GLU A 43 4.42 13.42 19.48
CA GLU A 43 5.49 14.19 18.83
C GLU A 43 5.31 14.25 17.30
N GLN A 44 4.76 13.21 16.68
CA GLN A 44 4.38 13.25 15.26
C GLN A 44 3.29 14.28 15.00
N VAL A 45 2.29 14.37 15.89
CA VAL A 45 1.21 15.38 15.79
C VAL A 45 1.77 16.78 15.92
N LYS A 46 2.58 17.06 16.96
CA LYS A 46 3.23 18.36 17.17
C LYS A 46 4.09 18.79 15.99
N LEU A 47 4.86 17.85 15.43
CA LEU A 47 5.69 18.12 14.25
C LEU A 47 4.84 18.53 13.05
N LYS A 48 3.77 17.81 12.76
CA LYS A 48 2.85 18.13 11.66
C LYS A 48 2.11 19.44 11.92
N GLU A 49 1.67 19.68 13.14
CA GLU A 49 1.02 20.92 13.55
C GLU A 49 1.92 22.12 13.30
N SER A 50 3.16 22.06 13.76
CA SER A 50 4.12 23.15 13.57
C SER A 50 4.40 23.46 12.09
N GLN A 51 4.49 22.41 11.26
CA GLN A 51 4.70 22.57 9.82
C GLN A 51 3.50 23.21 9.13
N VAL A 52 2.28 22.74 9.43
CA VAL A 52 1.06 23.29 8.82
C VAL A 52 0.82 24.72 9.31
N LYS A 53 1.01 24.96 10.61
CA LYS A 53 0.87 26.31 11.17
C LYS A 53 1.84 27.29 10.52
N ALA A 54 3.10 26.92 10.35
CA ALA A 54 4.10 27.77 9.67
C ALA A 54 3.69 28.11 8.22
N MET A 55 3.15 27.12 7.47
CA MET A 55 2.64 27.38 6.12
C MET A 55 1.42 28.31 6.12
N MET A 56 0.52 28.17 7.10
CA MET A 56 -0.64 29.03 7.25
C MET A 56 -0.23 30.47 7.64
N ASP A 57 0.71 30.60 8.57
CA ASP A 57 1.25 31.92 8.99
C ASP A 57 1.93 32.65 7.83
N GLU A 58 2.53 31.93 6.86
CA GLU A 58 3.12 32.51 5.65
C GLU A 58 2.06 32.87 4.58
N ALA A 59 0.98 32.09 4.49
CA ALA A 59 0.00 32.20 3.40
C ALA A 59 -1.18 33.14 3.71
N VAL A 60 -1.47 33.39 4.99
CA VAL A 60 -2.64 34.15 5.43
C VAL A 60 -2.21 35.52 5.94
N ASP A 61 -2.65 36.59 5.25
CA ASP A 61 -2.49 37.97 5.73
C ASP A 61 -3.60 38.26 6.74
N GLY A 62 -3.21 38.59 7.99
CA GLY A 62 -4.11 38.96 9.07
C GLY A 62 -4.32 37.90 10.14
N ASP A 63 -5.20 38.22 11.10
CA ASP A 63 -5.48 37.35 12.24
C ASP A 63 -6.38 36.14 11.80
N TYR A 64 -6.08 34.94 12.29
CA TYR A 64 -6.92 33.76 12.16
C TYR A 64 -6.92 32.95 13.46
N ILE A 65 -7.96 32.13 13.62
CA ILE A 65 -8.07 31.26 14.79
C ILE A 65 -7.44 29.92 14.42
N TRP A 66 -6.43 29.49 15.18
CA TRP A 66 -5.84 28.19 15.10
C TRP A 66 -6.51 27.25 16.12
N GLU A 67 -7.30 26.29 15.63
CA GLU A 67 -8.04 25.34 16.49
C GLU A 67 -7.22 24.09 16.87
N GLY A 68 -5.98 23.99 16.38
CA GLY A 68 -5.11 22.82 16.60
C GLY A 68 -5.27 21.74 15.55
N VAL A 69 -4.85 20.52 15.89
CA VAL A 69 -4.87 19.33 15.01
C VAL A 69 -5.75 18.25 15.65
N LEU A 70 -6.69 17.72 14.89
CA LEU A 70 -7.43 16.53 15.30
C LEU A 70 -6.52 15.30 15.18
N GLU A 71 -6.33 14.61 16.28
CA GLU A 71 -5.57 13.37 16.33
C GLU A 71 -6.36 12.21 15.73
N SER A 72 -5.63 11.22 15.20
CA SER A 72 -6.24 9.97 14.76
C SER A 72 -6.73 9.15 15.97
N PRO A 73 -7.96 8.65 15.97
CA PRO A 73 -8.47 7.78 17.03
C PRO A 73 -7.72 6.43 17.08
N VAL A 74 -7.04 6.02 15.99
CA VAL A 74 -6.23 4.80 15.92
C VAL A 74 -4.84 5.13 15.38
N LYS A 75 -3.81 4.59 16.03
CA LYS A 75 -2.39 4.88 15.73
C LYS A 75 -1.75 3.81 14.83
N SER A 76 -2.37 2.63 14.74
CA SER A 76 -1.94 1.49 13.90
C SER A 76 -3.14 0.90 13.17
N GLU A 77 -2.88 0.06 12.15
CA GLU A 77 -3.92 -0.65 11.40
C GLU A 77 -5.02 0.26 10.81
N TYR A 78 -4.68 1.51 10.54
CA TYR A 78 -5.62 2.54 10.06
C TYR A 78 -5.80 2.52 8.52
N ARG A 79 -4.91 1.84 7.81
CA ARG A 79 -4.89 1.86 6.34
C ARG A 79 -5.95 0.91 5.78
N ASN A 80 -6.84 1.43 4.95
CA ASN A 80 -7.95 0.67 4.35
C ASN A 80 -7.79 0.41 2.84
N LYS A 81 -6.71 0.90 2.24
CA LYS A 81 -6.28 0.60 0.86
C LYS A 81 -4.77 0.43 0.84
N MET A 82 -4.31 -0.67 0.28
CA MET A 82 -2.89 -0.87 -0.01
C MET A 82 -2.70 -1.36 -1.45
N GLU A 83 -1.65 -0.87 -2.04
CA GLU A 83 -1.10 -1.30 -3.31
C GLU A 83 0.32 -1.79 -3.04
N PHE A 84 0.51 -3.08 -3.19
CA PHE A 84 1.80 -3.73 -3.03
C PHE A 84 2.39 -4.01 -4.41
N SER A 85 3.68 -3.81 -4.58
CA SER A 85 4.39 -4.07 -5.82
C SER A 85 5.10 -5.41 -5.79
N PHE A 86 5.07 -6.12 -6.91
CA PHE A 86 5.96 -7.25 -7.15
C PHE A 86 7.33 -6.76 -7.63
N GLY A 87 8.37 -7.48 -7.28
CA GLY A 87 9.74 -7.18 -7.69
C GLY A 87 10.71 -8.20 -7.12
N ASP A 88 11.96 -7.80 -6.96
CA ASP A 88 12.98 -8.55 -6.24
C ASP A 88 13.43 -7.80 -4.97
N GLU A 89 13.92 -8.54 -3.99
CA GLU A 89 14.43 -7.95 -2.73
C GLU A 89 15.72 -7.18 -2.95
N TYR A 90 16.50 -7.62 -3.91
CA TYR A 90 17.72 -7.03 -4.44
C TYR A 90 17.92 -7.53 -5.86
N LYS A 91 18.71 -6.86 -6.65
CA LYS A 91 18.95 -7.20 -8.06
C LYS A 91 19.18 -8.70 -8.27
N ASP A 92 18.36 -9.33 -9.11
CA ASP A 92 18.34 -10.77 -9.40
C ASP A 92 18.11 -11.66 -8.16
N GLY A 93 17.48 -11.10 -7.12
CA GLY A 93 17.11 -11.78 -5.88
C GLY A 93 15.78 -12.55 -5.98
N PRO A 94 15.29 -13.09 -4.84
CA PRO A 94 14.02 -13.81 -4.81
C PRO A 94 12.84 -12.88 -5.10
N LEU A 95 11.76 -13.46 -5.65
CA LEU A 95 10.50 -12.76 -5.86
C LEU A 95 9.99 -12.20 -4.53
N ALA A 96 9.71 -10.90 -4.51
CA ALA A 96 9.19 -10.15 -3.40
C ALA A 96 7.82 -9.55 -3.74
N LEU A 97 7.01 -9.33 -2.71
CA LEU A 97 5.75 -8.60 -2.79
C LEU A 97 5.64 -7.69 -1.58
N GLY A 98 5.54 -6.39 -1.80
CA GLY A 98 5.49 -5.44 -0.70
C GLY A 98 5.66 -4.00 -1.14
N MET A 99 6.50 -3.26 -0.44
CA MET A 99 6.70 -1.83 -0.67
C MET A 99 8.11 -1.55 -1.18
N HIS A 100 8.25 -0.49 -1.98
CA HIS A 100 9.57 -0.04 -2.41
C HIS A 100 10.47 0.27 -1.22
N LYS A 101 11.72 -0.18 -1.34
CA LYS A 101 12.77 0.14 -0.39
C LYS A 101 13.08 1.64 -0.41
N ARG A 102 13.30 2.21 0.75
CA ARG A 102 13.63 3.64 0.87
C ARG A 102 14.88 3.97 0.06
N GLY A 103 14.75 4.94 -0.85
CA GLY A 103 15.83 5.38 -1.73
C GLY A 103 16.18 4.43 -2.89
N SER A 104 15.40 3.35 -3.10
CA SER A 104 15.48 2.49 -4.27
C SER A 104 14.17 2.49 -5.05
N PHE A 105 14.25 2.52 -6.38
CA PHE A 105 13.10 2.38 -7.28
C PHE A 105 12.86 0.91 -7.71
N HIS A 106 13.81 0.03 -7.42
CA HIS A 106 13.80 -1.34 -7.92
C HIS A 106 13.53 -2.35 -6.82
N ASP A 107 14.21 -2.21 -5.67
CA ASP A 107 14.13 -3.19 -4.60
C ASP A 107 12.80 -3.14 -3.87
N ILE A 108 12.19 -4.30 -3.63
CA ILE A 108 10.94 -4.46 -2.90
C ILE A 108 11.22 -5.10 -1.54
N VAL A 109 10.71 -4.48 -0.49
CA VAL A 109 10.74 -5.04 0.87
C VAL A 109 9.46 -5.83 1.11
N ASN A 110 9.58 -7.11 1.44
CA ASN A 110 8.45 -7.91 1.89
C ASN A 110 7.92 -7.34 3.21
N VAL A 111 6.65 -6.94 3.26
CA VAL A 111 6.06 -6.22 4.40
C VAL A 111 4.94 -7.02 5.07
N CYS A 112 5.12 -8.33 5.22
CA CYS A 112 4.12 -9.21 5.85
C CYS A 112 3.78 -8.84 7.30
N ASP A 113 4.64 -8.05 7.99
CA ASP A 113 4.42 -7.57 9.36
C ASP A 113 4.12 -6.06 9.41
N CYS A 114 3.58 -5.50 8.33
CA CYS A 114 3.25 -4.07 8.25
C CYS A 114 2.25 -3.66 9.33
N GLN A 115 2.59 -2.64 10.12
CA GLN A 115 1.79 -2.19 11.28
C GLN A 115 0.69 -1.17 10.93
N ILE A 116 0.69 -0.63 9.71
CA ILE A 116 -0.37 0.32 9.30
C ILE A 116 -1.58 -0.36 8.67
N VAL A 117 -1.49 -1.67 8.35
CA VAL A 117 -2.59 -2.51 7.87
C VAL A 117 -2.94 -3.59 8.89
N ASP A 118 -4.19 -4.02 8.92
CA ASP A 118 -4.65 -5.06 9.83
C ASP A 118 -4.17 -6.46 9.42
N GLY A 119 -4.48 -7.47 10.27
CA GLY A 119 -4.06 -8.85 10.09
C GLY A 119 -4.51 -9.49 8.78
N ASP A 120 -5.65 -9.09 8.24
CA ASP A 120 -6.17 -9.66 6.99
C ASP A 120 -5.27 -9.31 5.80
N TYR A 121 -4.80 -8.05 5.73
CA TYR A 121 -3.85 -7.64 4.68
C TYR A 121 -2.56 -8.43 4.76
N ARG A 122 -2.03 -8.65 5.97
CA ARG A 122 -0.79 -9.40 6.18
C ARG A 122 -0.93 -10.85 5.71
N LYS A 123 -2.06 -11.51 6.03
CA LYS A 123 -2.38 -12.87 5.58
C LYS A 123 -2.55 -12.95 4.06
N ILE A 124 -3.28 -12.01 3.46
CA ILE A 124 -3.50 -11.94 2.01
C ILE A 124 -2.17 -11.75 1.29
N LEU A 125 -1.31 -10.83 1.77
CA LEU A 125 0.00 -10.56 1.21
C LEU A 125 0.90 -11.82 1.23
N ALA A 126 0.99 -12.48 2.39
CA ALA A 126 1.80 -13.68 2.58
C ALA A 126 1.33 -14.83 1.68
N CYS A 127 0.01 -15.08 1.63
CA CYS A 127 -0.61 -16.09 0.76
C CYS A 127 -0.33 -15.81 -0.71
N THR A 128 -0.49 -14.56 -1.16
CA THR A 128 -0.26 -14.15 -2.55
C THR A 128 1.21 -14.35 -2.94
N LEU A 129 2.15 -13.93 -2.09
CA LEU A 129 3.58 -14.11 -2.35
C LEU A 129 3.96 -15.60 -2.44
N GLU A 130 3.42 -16.43 -1.56
CA GLU A 130 3.66 -17.88 -1.58
C GLU A 130 3.13 -18.51 -2.87
N CYS A 131 1.90 -18.18 -3.28
CA CYS A 131 1.31 -18.68 -4.53
C CYS A 131 2.13 -18.21 -5.75
N ALA A 132 2.55 -16.94 -5.78
CA ALA A 132 3.35 -16.37 -6.85
C ALA A 132 4.71 -17.08 -6.97
N ARG A 133 5.40 -17.31 -5.86
CA ARG A 133 6.67 -18.07 -5.85
C ARG A 133 6.51 -19.49 -6.37
N LYS A 134 5.43 -20.17 -5.97
CA LYS A 134 5.15 -21.56 -6.43
C LYS A 134 4.81 -21.64 -7.92
N SER A 135 4.27 -20.59 -8.51
CA SER A 135 3.92 -20.58 -9.94
C SER A 135 5.15 -20.55 -10.85
N GLY A 136 6.26 -20.00 -10.36
CA GLY A 136 7.46 -19.78 -11.15
C GLY A 136 7.30 -18.71 -12.23
N LEU A 137 6.21 -17.93 -12.22
CA LEU A 137 6.03 -16.78 -13.10
C LEU A 137 6.87 -15.59 -12.61
N PRO A 138 7.50 -14.82 -13.51
CA PRO A 138 8.34 -13.70 -13.15
C PRO A 138 7.52 -12.47 -12.81
N TYR A 139 8.09 -11.54 -12.02
CA TYR A 139 7.54 -10.18 -11.90
C TYR A 139 7.83 -9.37 -13.17
N TYR A 140 7.01 -8.33 -13.43
CA TYR A 140 7.19 -7.42 -14.55
C TYR A 140 8.38 -6.49 -14.32
N HIS A 141 9.40 -6.62 -15.16
CA HIS A 141 10.61 -5.82 -15.07
C HIS A 141 10.47 -4.54 -15.89
N ARG A 142 10.38 -3.39 -15.23
CA ARG A 142 10.09 -2.06 -15.83
C ARG A 142 11.05 -1.63 -16.94
N MET A 143 12.34 -2.02 -16.85
CA MET A 143 13.34 -1.61 -17.85
C MET A 143 13.39 -2.55 -19.05
N ARG A 144 13.02 -3.83 -18.86
CA ARG A 144 12.97 -4.82 -19.94
C ARG A 144 11.60 -4.92 -20.57
N HIS A 145 10.58 -4.46 -19.87
CA HIS A 145 9.16 -4.55 -20.25
C HIS A 145 8.71 -6.02 -20.47
N ASP A 146 9.22 -6.92 -19.63
CA ASP A 146 8.90 -8.33 -19.63
C ASP A 146 8.53 -8.83 -18.22
N GLY A 147 7.81 -9.94 -18.15
CA GLY A 147 7.36 -10.53 -16.90
C GLY A 147 5.85 -10.42 -16.71
N TYR A 148 5.32 -11.00 -15.64
CA TYR A 148 3.90 -11.19 -15.46
C TYR A 148 3.35 -10.37 -14.28
N PHE A 149 3.83 -10.59 -13.05
CA PHE A 149 3.27 -9.95 -11.85
C PHE A 149 3.64 -8.47 -11.74
N ARG A 150 2.65 -7.61 -11.49
CA ARG A 150 2.87 -6.17 -11.31
C ARG A 150 2.51 -5.69 -9.91
N HIS A 151 1.23 -5.78 -9.52
CA HIS A 151 0.76 -5.25 -8.25
C HIS A 151 -0.29 -6.17 -7.60
N LEU A 152 -0.44 -6.03 -6.29
CA LEU A 152 -1.55 -6.57 -5.52
C LEU A 152 -2.24 -5.40 -4.82
N LEU A 153 -3.52 -5.18 -5.12
CA LEU A 153 -4.34 -4.19 -4.47
C LEU A 153 -5.30 -4.87 -3.50
N VAL A 154 -5.37 -4.34 -2.30
CA VAL A 154 -6.30 -4.81 -1.28
C VAL A 154 -7.04 -3.61 -0.69
N ARG A 155 -8.37 -3.72 -0.62
CA ARG A 155 -9.23 -2.78 0.10
C ARG A 155 -10.05 -3.52 1.13
N LYS A 156 -10.22 -2.91 2.29
CA LYS A 156 -11.11 -3.41 3.33
C LYS A 156 -11.94 -2.27 3.86
N ALA A 157 -13.25 -2.45 3.84
CA ALA A 157 -14.19 -1.54 4.48
C ALA A 157 -14.02 -1.57 5.99
N VAL A 158 -14.15 -0.41 6.62
CA VAL A 158 -13.96 -0.28 8.08
C VAL A 158 -15.17 -0.77 8.86
N LYS A 159 -16.39 -0.47 8.36
CA LYS A 159 -17.64 -0.79 9.06
C LYS A 159 -18.25 -2.11 8.61
N THR A 160 -18.22 -2.41 7.32
CA THR A 160 -18.81 -3.65 6.78
C THR A 160 -17.81 -4.80 6.77
N GLU A 161 -16.54 -4.54 6.99
CA GLU A 161 -15.43 -5.51 6.94
C GLU A 161 -15.33 -6.27 5.61
N GLU A 162 -15.97 -5.75 4.55
CA GLU A 162 -15.88 -6.31 3.21
C GLU A 162 -14.51 -6.08 2.61
N ILE A 163 -13.92 -7.15 2.03
CA ILE A 163 -12.58 -7.14 1.44
C ILE A 163 -12.70 -7.34 -0.06
N LEU A 164 -12.06 -6.45 -0.84
CA LEU A 164 -11.88 -6.57 -2.27
C LEU A 164 -10.38 -6.69 -2.59
N ILE A 165 -10.04 -7.72 -3.36
CA ILE A 165 -8.64 -8.05 -3.69
C ILE A 165 -8.50 -8.05 -5.20
N ASP A 166 -7.46 -7.40 -5.72
CA ASP A 166 -7.16 -7.40 -7.15
C ASP A 166 -5.68 -7.66 -7.39
N ILE A 167 -5.38 -8.61 -8.26
CA ILE A 167 -4.04 -8.84 -8.75
C ILE A 167 -3.89 -8.21 -10.14
N VAL A 168 -2.87 -7.37 -10.28
CA VAL A 168 -2.55 -6.70 -11.55
C VAL A 168 -1.37 -7.41 -12.18
N THR A 169 -1.54 -7.82 -13.44
CA THR A 169 -0.50 -8.52 -14.20
C THR A 169 -0.32 -7.90 -15.58
N ALA A 170 0.79 -8.19 -16.24
CA ALA A 170 0.90 -8.00 -17.68
C ALA A 170 0.10 -9.09 -18.43
N SER A 171 0.01 -8.98 -19.75
CA SER A 171 -0.63 -9.98 -20.60
C SER A 171 0.01 -11.36 -20.46
N GLU A 172 -0.75 -12.39 -20.83
CA GLU A 172 -0.37 -13.80 -20.65
C GLU A 172 0.53 -14.33 -21.77
N GLU A 173 0.89 -13.46 -22.73
CA GLU A 173 1.70 -13.87 -23.88
C GLU A 173 3.04 -14.48 -23.47
N GLY A 174 3.33 -15.67 -23.95
CA GLY A 174 4.58 -16.38 -23.72
C GLY A 174 4.64 -17.23 -22.42
N PHE A 175 3.54 -17.33 -21.66
CA PHE A 175 3.52 -18.09 -20.39
C PHE A 175 2.70 -19.38 -20.41
N ASP A 176 2.20 -19.81 -21.57
CA ASP A 176 1.34 -21.01 -21.76
C ASP A 176 0.11 -20.98 -20.83
N SER A 177 -0.16 -22.12 -20.14
CA SER A 177 -1.30 -22.24 -19.21
C SER A 177 -1.00 -21.76 -17.78
N LYS A 178 0.23 -21.39 -17.46
CA LYS A 178 0.65 -21.04 -16.09
C LYS A 178 -0.10 -19.88 -15.45
N PRO A 179 -0.41 -18.76 -16.18
CA PRO A 179 -1.19 -17.67 -15.64
C PRO A 179 -2.56 -18.11 -15.13
N LYS A 180 -3.29 -18.89 -15.92
CA LYS A 180 -4.60 -19.39 -15.53
C LYS A 180 -4.52 -20.33 -14.32
N GLU A 181 -3.57 -21.28 -14.34
CA GLU A 181 -3.37 -22.18 -13.21
C GLU A 181 -3.02 -21.44 -11.92
N PHE A 182 -2.23 -20.37 -12.03
CA PHE A 182 -1.91 -19.50 -10.91
C PHE A 182 -3.17 -18.82 -10.38
N LEU A 183 -3.96 -18.16 -11.24
CA LEU A 183 -5.17 -17.43 -10.84
C LEU A 183 -6.18 -18.35 -10.14
N ASP A 184 -6.42 -19.54 -10.68
CA ASP A 184 -7.34 -20.52 -10.09
C ASP A 184 -6.86 -20.97 -8.69
N LYS A 185 -5.58 -21.31 -8.55
CA LYS A 185 -4.97 -21.75 -7.27
C LYS A 185 -4.91 -20.61 -6.25
N TRP A 186 -4.58 -19.40 -6.70
CA TRP A 186 -4.51 -18.21 -5.85
C TRP A 186 -5.88 -17.83 -5.30
N ALA A 187 -6.91 -17.77 -6.16
CA ALA A 187 -8.27 -17.48 -5.71
C ALA A 187 -8.78 -18.53 -4.71
N ALA A 188 -8.49 -19.81 -4.92
CA ALA A 188 -8.85 -20.87 -3.98
C ALA A 188 -8.08 -20.74 -2.65
N ALA A 189 -6.79 -20.40 -2.69
CA ALA A 189 -5.97 -20.20 -1.50
C ALA A 189 -6.44 -19.01 -0.66
N LEU A 190 -6.83 -17.89 -1.29
CA LEU A 190 -7.39 -16.73 -0.60
C LEU A 190 -8.70 -17.06 0.09
N GLN A 191 -9.58 -17.85 -0.53
CA GLN A 191 -10.85 -18.27 0.07
C GLN A 191 -10.66 -19.17 1.30
N ALA A 192 -9.54 -19.89 1.37
CA ALA A 192 -9.21 -20.77 2.49
C ALA A 192 -8.59 -20.02 3.70
N LEU A 193 -8.30 -18.73 3.57
CA LEU A 193 -7.75 -17.93 4.67
C LEU A 193 -8.79 -17.67 5.75
N GLU A 194 -8.37 -17.84 7.00
CA GLU A 194 -9.14 -17.40 8.16
C GLU A 194 -8.93 -15.88 8.37
N LEU A 195 -9.82 -15.07 7.82
CA LEU A 195 -9.82 -13.62 7.93
C LEU A 195 -10.87 -13.14 8.93
N THR A 196 -10.67 -11.93 9.47
CA THR A 196 -11.70 -11.26 10.28
C THR A 196 -12.77 -10.64 9.39
N GLY A 197 -12.37 -10.08 8.24
CA GLY A 197 -13.29 -9.57 7.24
C GLY A 197 -13.72 -10.64 6.25
N LYS A 198 -14.68 -10.26 5.39
CA LYS A 198 -15.26 -11.13 4.35
C LYS A 198 -14.73 -10.74 2.97
N ILE A 199 -14.10 -11.65 2.26
CA ILE A 199 -13.79 -11.46 0.84
C ILE A 199 -15.12 -11.42 0.06
N VAL A 200 -15.43 -10.29 -0.55
CA VAL A 200 -16.60 -10.09 -1.40
C VAL A 200 -16.26 -10.13 -2.88
N GLY A 201 -15.01 -9.92 -3.24
CA GLY A 201 -14.53 -10.04 -4.60
C GLY A 201 -13.04 -10.32 -4.69
N ILE A 202 -12.67 -11.13 -5.69
CA ILE A 202 -11.29 -11.36 -6.13
C ILE A 202 -11.26 -11.04 -7.61
N LEU A 203 -10.38 -10.12 -8.01
CA LEU A 203 -10.28 -9.56 -9.34
C LEU A 203 -8.90 -9.87 -9.95
N HIS A 204 -8.86 -9.90 -11.25
CA HIS A 204 -7.64 -9.92 -12.04
C HIS A 204 -7.69 -8.80 -13.08
N THR A 205 -6.77 -7.86 -12.97
CA THR A 205 -6.66 -6.72 -13.89
C THR A 205 -5.43 -6.87 -14.78
N LYS A 206 -5.63 -6.73 -16.09
CA LYS A 206 -4.54 -6.68 -17.08
C LYS A 206 -4.06 -5.25 -17.23
N ASN A 207 -2.75 -5.09 -17.27
CA ASN A 207 -2.08 -3.79 -17.42
C ASN A 207 -0.78 -3.96 -18.20
N ASP A 208 -0.78 -3.62 -19.48
CA ASP A 208 0.38 -3.67 -20.36
C ASP A 208 1.05 -2.29 -20.55
N SER A 209 0.61 -1.28 -19.79
CA SER A 209 1.21 0.04 -19.86
C SER A 209 2.70 0.00 -19.50
N LEU A 210 3.52 0.76 -20.23
CA LEU A 210 4.96 0.88 -19.94
C LEU A 210 5.21 1.68 -18.66
N ALA A 211 4.27 2.55 -18.28
CA ALA A 211 4.35 3.33 -17.06
C ALA A 211 4.07 2.47 -15.83
N ASP A 212 4.71 2.83 -14.72
CA ASP A 212 4.46 2.21 -13.41
C ASP A 212 3.21 2.80 -12.75
N ILE A 213 2.11 2.66 -13.44
CA ILE A 213 0.78 3.05 -12.96
C ILE A 213 -0.14 1.84 -13.06
N VAL A 214 -1.04 1.73 -12.12
CA VAL A 214 -2.12 0.75 -12.22
C VAL A 214 -3.15 1.32 -13.18
N LYS A 215 -3.21 0.74 -14.39
CA LYS A 215 -4.17 1.07 -15.44
C LYS A 215 -5.05 -0.14 -15.70
N ASP A 216 -6.33 0.08 -15.80
CA ASP A 216 -7.29 -0.96 -16.18
C ASP A 216 -7.33 -1.08 -17.71
N GLU A 217 -6.78 -2.17 -18.23
CA GLU A 217 -6.87 -2.57 -19.65
C GLU A 217 -7.74 -3.82 -19.81
N GLY A 218 -8.47 -4.18 -18.77
CA GLY A 218 -9.44 -5.28 -18.70
C GLY A 218 -9.41 -5.94 -17.34
N THR A 219 -10.51 -5.86 -16.61
CA THR A 219 -10.68 -6.49 -15.29
C THR A 219 -11.66 -7.66 -15.39
N GLU A 220 -11.22 -8.83 -14.94
CA GLU A 220 -12.02 -10.04 -14.79
C GLU A 220 -12.36 -10.28 -13.32
N VAL A 221 -13.60 -10.66 -13.05
CA VAL A 221 -14.04 -11.09 -11.71
C VAL A 221 -13.82 -12.59 -11.59
N LEU A 222 -12.80 -12.99 -10.81
CA LEU A 222 -12.49 -14.39 -10.54
C LEU A 222 -13.45 -14.99 -9.52
N LEU A 223 -13.90 -14.16 -8.56
CA LEU A 223 -14.86 -14.55 -7.53
C LEU A 223 -15.70 -13.37 -7.07
N GLY A 224 -16.99 -13.61 -6.83
CA GLY A 224 -17.89 -12.66 -6.18
C GLY A 224 -18.24 -11.46 -7.03
N GLN A 225 -17.89 -10.27 -6.61
CA GLN A 225 -18.28 -9.00 -7.22
C GLN A 225 -17.12 -8.02 -7.32
N ASP A 226 -17.25 -7.00 -8.19
CA ASP A 226 -16.24 -5.96 -8.44
C ASP A 226 -16.39 -4.73 -7.53
N TYR A 227 -17.16 -4.81 -6.47
CA TYR A 227 -17.44 -3.73 -5.55
C TYR A 227 -17.49 -4.22 -4.11
N PHE A 228 -17.41 -3.28 -3.18
CA PHE A 228 -17.69 -3.48 -1.75
C PHE A 228 -18.50 -2.32 -1.20
N TYR A 229 -19.16 -2.54 -0.08
CA TYR A 229 -19.87 -1.49 0.63
C TYR A 229 -19.05 -0.96 1.81
N GLU A 230 -19.12 0.34 2.01
CA GLU A 230 -18.62 1.01 3.21
C GLU A 230 -19.76 1.83 3.82
N GLU A 231 -19.75 2.01 5.12
CA GLU A 231 -20.70 2.84 5.83
C GLU A 231 -19.99 4.03 6.48
N LEU A 232 -20.47 5.23 6.19
CA LEU A 232 -19.94 6.48 6.73
C LEU A 232 -21.09 7.41 7.12
N LEU A 233 -21.10 7.89 8.37
CA LEU A 233 -22.14 8.78 8.91
C LEU A 233 -23.56 8.25 8.71
N GLY A 234 -23.77 6.95 8.83
CA GLY A 234 -25.06 6.28 8.62
C GLY A 234 -25.47 6.13 7.17
N LEU A 235 -24.63 6.51 6.21
CA LEU A 235 -24.87 6.33 4.78
C LEU A 235 -24.07 5.16 4.25
N LYS A 236 -24.69 4.34 3.40
CA LYS A 236 -24.03 3.21 2.75
C LYS A 236 -23.52 3.60 1.37
N PHE A 237 -22.22 3.47 1.15
CA PHE A 237 -21.53 3.78 -0.10
C PHE A 237 -21.18 2.49 -0.82
N LYS A 238 -21.55 2.40 -2.10
CA LYS A 238 -21.11 1.34 -3.00
C LYS A 238 -19.82 1.79 -3.68
N ASN A 239 -18.70 1.14 -3.36
CA ASN A 239 -17.40 1.42 -3.96
C ASN A 239 -17.14 0.40 -5.06
N HIS A 240 -17.23 0.82 -6.31
CA HIS A 240 -16.84 0.03 -7.47
C HIS A 240 -15.33 0.12 -7.66
N THR A 241 -14.76 -0.93 -8.12
CA THR A 241 -13.38 -1.14 -8.53
C THR A 241 -12.29 -0.41 -7.74
N ILE A 242 -11.18 -1.05 -7.65
CA ILE A 242 -9.94 -0.58 -7.02
C ILE A 242 -9.40 0.70 -7.67
N PHE A 243 -9.77 0.97 -8.94
CA PHE A 243 -9.25 2.07 -9.75
C PHE A 243 -10.08 3.36 -9.73
N PHE A 244 -11.35 3.29 -9.35
CA PHE A 244 -12.17 4.50 -9.35
C PHE A 244 -11.87 5.36 -8.13
N LEU A 245 -11.48 6.55 -8.41
CA LEU A 245 -10.95 7.60 -7.59
C LEU A 245 -9.44 7.47 -7.40
N SER A 246 -8.77 8.08 -8.38
CA SER A 246 -7.44 8.63 -8.20
C SER A 246 -7.21 8.97 -6.73
N ASP A 247 -6.02 8.81 -6.28
CA ASP A 247 -5.41 9.04 -4.97
C ASP A 247 -5.93 10.17 -4.06
N LYS A 248 -7.02 10.84 -4.44
CA LYS A 248 -7.59 12.01 -3.75
C LYS A 248 -8.57 11.68 -2.61
N PHE A 249 -9.06 10.43 -2.49
CA PHE A 249 -9.95 10.02 -1.40
C PHE A 249 -9.53 8.68 -0.80
N THR A 250 -8.32 8.60 -0.28
CA THR A 250 -8.00 7.61 0.72
C THR A 250 -8.59 8.07 2.04
N TRP A 251 -9.80 7.64 2.36
CA TRP A 251 -10.31 7.70 3.71
C TRP A 251 -9.45 6.78 4.55
N SER A 252 -8.53 7.35 5.31
CA SER A 252 -7.87 6.60 6.36
C SER A 252 -8.86 6.43 7.52
N ARG A 253 -8.75 5.34 8.29
CA ARG A 253 -9.48 5.16 9.55
C ARG A 253 -9.33 6.36 10.51
N SER A 254 -8.33 7.19 10.29
CA SER A 254 -8.06 8.41 11.05
C SER A 254 -9.02 9.57 10.76
N ALA A 255 -9.92 9.45 9.80
CA ALA A 255 -10.90 10.49 9.48
C ALA A 255 -12.31 10.19 10.06
N LEU A 256 -12.46 9.14 10.85
CA LEU A 256 -13.65 8.77 11.60
C LEU A 256 -13.36 8.79 13.09
#